data_bc71c799bc22166fe731c2115ca55e8c
#
_entry.id   bc71c799bc22166fe731c2115ca55e8c
#
_cell.length_a   1.000
_cell.length_b   1.000
_cell.length_c   1.000
_cell.angle_alpha   90.00
_cell.angle_beta   90.00
_cell.angle_gamma   90.00
#
_symmetry.space_group_name_H-M   'P 1'
#
loop_
_entity.id
_entity.type
_entity.pdbx_description
1 polymer ?
#
loop_
_entity_poly.entity_id
_entity_poly.type
_entity_poly.pdbx_seq_one_letter_code
_entity_poly.pdbx_strand_id
1 'polypeptide(L)'
;PFSGALKYGNYWDDLPEVITVAIDQGKPFDRELESYVDDQNGLPIEKGAQFFDFITMELMPYLEKKYTIAPFKIIAGHDVTAGFLNLFLYKDNPLFDAYISMSPEFPKDMETRIPKRLNLINKPLFYYQSTADGDLKKMQDLIKTLDTNIKTVNNPNLNYQFDDFKNASHYSLVLHSIPNALYHIFGVYQPISNTEYQEKIVKLPSDYVGFLTKKYDIIEKSYGIKMPIRINDFRAIEAAILKNNAFTEFEQLAALSKKSYPKAMLSQYHMGMFYEKTGDTKKANKAYMNAYNMEEIGSLTKDFMLEKADAMK
;
A
#
# COMPACT_ATOMS: atom_id res chain seq x y z
N PRO A 1 -0.03 -18.75 4.39
CA PRO A 1 0.87 -17.99 3.50
C PRO A 1 0.79 -16.47 3.72
N PHE A 2 -0.43 -15.85 3.74
CA PHE A 2 -0.56 -14.40 3.96
C PHE A 2 0.14 -13.89 5.22
N SER A 3 -0.12 -14.50 6.38
CA SER A 3 0.50 -14.09 7.65
C SER A 3 2.03 -14.16 7.62
N GLY A 4 2.60 -15.15 6.92
CA GLY A 4 4.06 -15.26 6.77
C GLY A 4 4.63 -14.14 5.89
N ALA A 5 4.03 -13.88 4.73
CA ALA A 5 4.45 -12.82 3.82
C ALA A 5 4.33 -11.43 4.46
N LEU A 6 3.21 -11.17 5.15
CA LEU A 6 2.97 -9.91 5.86
C LEU A 6 3.98 -9.68 7.00
N LYS A 7 4.24 -10.70 7.83
CA LYS A 7 5.24 -10.59 8.90
C LYS A 7 6.64 -10.33 8.37
N TYR A 8 7.03 -11.02 7.30
CA TYR A 8 8.33 -10.83 6.68
C TYR A 8 8.48 -9.42 6.09
N GLY A 9 7.50 -8.97 5.30
CA GLY A 9 7.55 -7.62 4.72
C GLY A 9 7.45 -6.51 5.77
N ASN A 10 6.68 -6.71 6.84
CA ASN A 10 6.62 -5.74 7.94
C ASN A 10 7.94 -5.64 8.71
N TYR A 11 8.65 -6.74 8.91
CA TYR A 11 9.98 -6.71 9.55
C TYR A 11 10.97 -5.79 8.81
N TRP A 12 10.86 -5.68 7.49
CA TRP A 12 11.70 -4.83 6.65
C TRP A 12 11.07 -3.47 6.31
N ASP A 13 9.93 -3.12 6.93
CA ASP A 13 9.16 -1.89 6.67
C ASP A 13 8.61 -1.77 5.23
N ASP A 14 8.61 -2.88 4.47
CA ASP A 14 8.05 -2.94 3.12
C ASP A 14 6.53 -3.03 3.11
N LEU A 15 5.95 -3.68 4.13
CA LEU A 15 4.51 -3.87 4.28
C LEU A 15 4.04 -3.35 5.65
N PRO A 16 2.82 -2.80 5.74
CA PRO A 16 2.28 -2.36 7.01
C PRO A 16 1.96 -3.53 7.94
N GLU A 17 1.74 -3.24 9.22
CA GLU A 17 1.13 -4.19 10.14
C GLU A 17 -0.33 -4.43 9.73
N VAL A 18 -0.72 -5.71 9.60
CA VAL A 18 -2.03 -6.12 9.09
C VAL A 18 -2.65 -7.19 9.98
N ILE A 19 -3.92 -7.03 10.32
CA ILE A 19 -4.71 -8.08 10.95
C ILE A 19 -5.19 -9.04 9.85
N THR A 20 -4.74 -10.30 9.92
CA THR A 20 -5.16 -11.36 8.99
C THR A 20 -6.29 -12.17 9.63
N VAL A 21 -7.43 -12.21 8.97
CA VAL A 21 -8.59 -13.02 9.33
C VAL A 21 -8.73 -14.14 8.31
N ALA A 22 -8.67 -15.39 8.77
CA ALA A 22 -8.96 -16.55 7.95
C ALA A 22 -10.36 -17.08 8.29
N ILE A 23 -11.19 -17.27 7.26
CA ILE A 23 -12.50 -17.89 7.39
C ILE A 23 -12.33 -19.37 7.07
N ASP A 24 -12.57 -20.22 8.06
CA ASP A 24 -12.57 -21.68 7.87
C ASP A 24 -13.97 -22.10 7.40
N GLN A 25 -14.05 -22.54 6.15
CA GLN A 25 -15.29 -23.02 5.54
C GLN A 25 -15.50 -24.55 5.72
N GLY A 26 -14.78 -25.14 6.66
CA GLY A 26 -14.98 -26.53 7.08
C GLY A 26 -14.62 -27.58 6.01
N LYS A 27 -15.61 -28.35 5.56
CA LYS A 27 -15.42 -29.42 4.58
C LYS A 27 -15.36 -28.85 3.15
N PRO A 28 -14.73 -29.54 2.18
CA PRO A 28 -14.65 -29.08 0.78
C PRO A 28 -16.00 -28.69 0.17
N PHE A 29 -17.05 -29.45 0.43
CA PHE A 29 -18.41 -29.16 -0.07
C PHE A 29 -19.05 -27.90 0.57
N ASP A 30 -18.66 -27.53 1.80
CA ASP A 30 -19.21 -26.34 2.43
C ASP A 30 -18.72 -25.09 1.70
N ARG A 31 -17.47 -25.05 1.25
CA ARG A 31 -16.90 -23.96 0.47
C ARG A 31 -17.66 -23.71 -0.85
N GLU A 32 -18.00 -24.77 -1.59
CA GLU A 32 -18.79 -24.65 -2.81
C GLU A 32 -20.18 -24.12 -2.53
N LEU A 33 -20.86 -24.65 -1.48
CA LEU A 33 -22.18 -24.19 -1.08
C LEU A 33 -22.21 -22.75 -0.58
N GLU A 34 -21.20 -22.33 0.19
CA GLU A 34 -21.05 -20.96 0.67
C GLU A 34 -20.60 -19.97 -0.41
N SER A 35 -20.11 -20.46 -1.54
CA SER A 35 -19.83 -19.67 -2.73
C SER A 35 -20.90 -19.80 -3.81
N TYR A 36 -22.06 -20.41 -3.49
CA TYR A 36 -23.08 -20.72 -4.46
C TYR A 36 -23.79 -19.48 -5.01
N VAL A 37 -23.89 -19.43 -6.32
CA VAL A 37 -24.50 -18.35 -7.09
C VAL A 37 -25.48 -18.92 -8.09
N ASP A 38 -26.48 -18.13 -8.44
CA ASP A 38 -27.42 -18.46 -9.51
C ASP A 38 -26.74 -18.47 -10.87
N ASP A 39 -26.89 -19.58 -11.61
CA ASP A 39 -26.24 -19.79 -12.91
C ASP A 39 -26.72 -18.84 -14.01
N GLN A 40 -27.87 -18.19 -13.85
CA GLN A 40 -28.43 -17.29 -14.84
C GLN A 40 -27.97 -15.85 -14.67
N ASN A 41 -27.90 -15.37 -13.43
CA ASN A 41 -27.59 -13.97 -13.13
C ASN A 41 -26.32 -13.76 -12.32
N GLY A 42 -25.69 -14.83 -11.78
CA GLY A 42 -24.46 -14.78 -10.99
C GLY A 42 -24.62 -14.10 -9.62
N LEU A 43 -25.83 -13.98 -9.10
CA LEU A 43 -26.08 -13.43 -7.76
C LEU A 43 -25.96 -14.53 -6.71
N PRO A 44 -25.50 -14.22 -5.48
CA PRO A 44 -25.42 -15.22 -4.42
C PRO A 44 -26.85 -15.65 -4.01
N ILE A 45 -27.05 -16.94 -3.88
CA ILE A 45 -28.32 -17.55 -3.45
C ILE A 45 -28.06 -18.58 -2.34
N GLU A 46 -29.11 -18.94 -1.62
CA GLU A 46 -29.06 -19.95 -0.55
C GLU A 46 -27.92 -19.69 0.46
N LYS A 47 -27.02 -20.68 0.64
CA LYS A 47 -25.87 -20.54 1.53
C LYS A 47 -24.86 -19.47 1.06
N GLY A 48 -24.76 -19.25 -0.25
CA GLY A 48 -23.94 -18.17 -0.80
C GLY A 48 -24.46 -16.79 -0.38
N ALA A 49 -25.78 -16.60 -0.40
CA ALA A 49 -26.40 -15.37 0.11
C ALA A 49 -26.16 -15.19 1.62
N GLN A 50 -26.33 -16.26 2.40
CA GLN A 50 -26.04 -16.25 3.84
C GLN A 50 -24.59 -15.93 4.14
N PHE A 51 -23.65 -16.49 3.39
CA PHE A 51 -22.21 -16.21 3.55
C PHE A 51 -21.85 -14.78 3.15
N PHE A 52 -22.46 -14.27 2.09
CA PHE A 52 -22.32 -12.85 1.71
C PHE A 52 -22.80 -11.92 2.83
N ASP A 53 -23.97 -12.22 3.42
CA ASP A 53 -24.53 -11.45 4.52
C ASP A 53 -23.71 -11.60 5.81
N PHE A 54 -23.22 -12.80 6.13
CA PHE A 54 -22.31 -13.03 7.26
C PHE A 54 -21.08 -12.12 7.18
N ILE A 55 -20.41 -12.06 6.03
CA ILE A 55 -19.23 -11.19 5.85
C ILE A 55 -19.62 -9.72 6.02
N THR A 56 -20.73 -9.29 5.40
CA THR A 56 -21.10 -7.87 5.36
C THR A 56 -21.74 -7.36 6.63
N MET A 57 -22.56 -8.18 7.29
CA MET A 57 -23.45 -7.74 8.38
C MET A 57 -22.96 -8.20 9.76
N GLU A 58 -22.12 -9.23 9.82
CA GLU A 58 -21.67 -9.79 11.09
C GLU A 58 -20.14 -9.68 11.24
N LEU A 59 -19.37 -10.29 10.35
CA LEU A 59 -17.92 -10.38 10.49
C LEU A 59 -17.24 -9.00 10.45
N MET A 60 -17.54 -8.20 9.44
CA MET A 60 -16.90 -6.89 9.31
C MET A 60 -17.27 -5.94 10.46
N PRO A 61 -18.53 -5.78 10.87
CA PRO A 61 -18.89 -4.99 12.04
C PRO A 61 -18.29 -5.53 13.35
N TYR A 62 -18.17 -6.85 13.51
CA TYR A 62 -17.53 -7.46 14.67
C TYR A 62 -16.04 -7.07 14.76
N LEU A 63 -15.32 -7.14 13.64
CA LEU A 63 -13.89 -6.79 13.58
C LEU A 63 -13.67 -5.29 13.86
N GLU A 64 -14.48 -4.42 13.27
CA GLU A 64 -14.44 -2.98 13.48
C GLU A 64 -14.72 -2.58 14.93
N LYS A 65 -15.62 -3.32 15.59
CA LYS A 65 -15.92 -3.09 17.02
C LYS A 65 -14.83 -3.63 17.95
N LYS A 66 -14.21 -4.75 17.59
CA LYS A 66 -13.25 -5.47 18.45
C LYS A 66 -11.84 -4.91 18.39
N TYR A 67 -11.43 -4.39 17.21
CA TYR A 67 -10.08 -3.93 16.95
C TYR A 67 -10.08 -2.49 16.45
N THR A 68 -9.05 -1.75 16.83
CA THR A 68 -8.77 -0.45 16.21
C THR A 68 -8.07 -0.73 14.88
N ILE A 69 -8.82 -0.72 13.78
CA ILE A 69 -8.32 -1.03 12.45
C ILE A 69 -8.34 0.20 11.55
N ALA A 70 -7.40 0.22 10.61
CA ALA A 70 -7.39 1.19 9.53
C ALA A 70 -8.63 1.03 8.63
N PRO A 71 -9.07 2.08 7.93
CA PRO A 71 -10.23 1.98 7.04
C PRO A 71 -9.97 1.09 5.81
N PHE A 72 -8.71 0.80 5.48
CA PHE A 72 -8.32 0.02 4.31
C PHE A 72 -8.50 -1.49 4.54
N LYS A 73 -9.30 -2.12 3.70
CA LYS A 73 -9.74 -3.51 3.83
C LYS A 73 -9.40 -4.32 2.58
N ILE A 74 -8.88 -5.52 2.78
CA ILE A 74 -8.49 -6.43 1.69
C ILE A 74 -9.31 -7.71 1.80
N ILE A 75 -9.82 -8.20 0.65
CA ILE A 75 -10.36 -9.54 0.54
C ILE A 75 -9.52 -10.37 -0.41
N ALA A 76 -9.29 -11.64 -0.07
CA ALA A 76 -8.51 -12.56 -0.88
C ALA A 76 -9.23 -13.91 -0.98
N GLY A 77 -9.18 -14.52 -2.14
CA GLY A 77 -9.73 -15.85 -2.39
C GLY A 77 -8.95 -16.60 -3.46
N HIS A 78 -9.15 -17.91 -3.50
CA HIS A 78 -8.61 -18.80 -4.49
C HIS A 78 -9.74 -19.66 -5.03
N ASP A 79 -9.74 -19.96 -6.35
CA ASP A 79 -10.70 -20.84 -7.02
C ASP A 79 -12.14 -20.28 -6.92
N VAL A 80 -13.13 -21.05 -6.50
CA VAL A 80 -14.53 -20.62 -6.35
C VAL A 80 -14.68 -19.39 -5.43
N THR A 81 -13.88 -19.31 -4.35
CA THR A 81 -13.90 -18.16 -3.47
C THR A 81 -13.31 -16.91 -4.10
N ALA A 82 -12.36 -17.06 -5.05
CA ALA A 82 -11.82 -15.95 -5.84
C ALA A 82 -12.85 -15.43 -6.87
N GLY A 83 -13.71 -16.30 -7.38
CA GLY A 83 -14.88 -15.88 -8.16
C GLY A 83 -15.89 -15.11 -7.33
N PHE A 84 -16.25 -15.69 -6.17
CA PHE A 84 -17.26 -15.15 -5.27
C PHE A 84 -16.92 -13.77 -4.68
N LEU A 85 -15.66 -13.53 -4.31
CA LEU A 85 -15.26 -12.25 -3.71
C LEU A 85 -15.57 -11.03 -4.58
N ASN A 86 -15.70 -11.21 -5.91
CA ASN A 86 -16.04 -10.13 -6.82
C ASN A 86 -17.46 -9.56 -6.61
N LEU A 87 -18.33 -10.32 -5.95
CA LEU A 87 -19.69 -9.85 -5.64
C LEU A 87 -19.70 -8.66 -4.70
N PHE A 88 -18.68 -8.53 -3.83
CA PHE A 88 -18.54 -7.38 -2.93
C PHE A 88 -18.20 -6.06 -3.65
N LEU A 89 -17.82 -6.10 -4.93
CA LEU A 89 -17.65 -4.91 -5.78
C LEU A 89 -18.99 -4.21 -6.07
N TYR A 90 -20.11 -4.95 -6.05
CA TYR A 90 -21.43 -4.47 -6.51
C TYR A 90 -22.26 -3.76 -5.44
N LYS A 91 -21.76 -3.60 -4.22
CA LYS A 91 -22.35 -2.66 -3.26
C LYS A 91 -22.14 -1.22 -3.76
N ASP A 92 -22.99 -0.27 -3.37
CA ASP A 92 -22.89 1.15 -3.78
C ASP A 92 -21.49 1.69 -3.50
N ASN A 93 -20.95 1.41 -2.31
CA ASN A 93 -19.54 1.51 -1.99
C ASN A 93 -18.98 0.10 -1.85
N PRO A 94 -17.97 -0.30 -2.63
CA PRO A 94 -17.29 -1.57 -2.44
C PRO A 94 -16.89 -1.77 -0.98
N LEU A 95 -17.18 -2.96 -0.44
CA LEU A 95 -16.90 -3.26 0.97
C LEU A 95 -15.40 -3.30 1.27
N PHE A 96 -14.61 -3.67 0.27
CA PHE A 96 -13.16 -3.77 0.35
C PHE A 96 -12.49 -2.75 -0.57
N ASP A 97 -11.27 -2.36 -0.24
CA ASP A 97 -10.45 -1.42 -1.00
C ASP A 97 -9.43 -2.15 -1.88
N ALA A 98 -9.19 -3.43 -1.58
CA ALA A 98 -8.35 -4.30 -2.39
C ALA A 98 -8.97 -5.70 -2.53
N TYR A 99 -8.86 -6.24 -3.74
CA TYR A 99 -9.37 -7.55 -4.15
C TYR A 99 -8.21 -8.40 -4.69
N ILE A 100 -7.98 -9.58 -4.09
CA ILE A 100 -6.95 -10.53 -4.52
C ILE A 100 -7.65 -11.79 -5.00
N SER A 101 -7.81 -11.91 -6.32
CA SER A 101 -8.54 -12.97 -7.00
C SER A 101 -7.55 -13.93 -7.66
N MET A 102 -7.28 -15.08 -7.02
CA MET A 102 -6.27 -16.05 -7.46
C MET A 102 -6.94 -17.22 -8.15
N SER A 103 -6.65 -17.45 -9.44
CA SER A 103 -7.28 -18.51 -10.27
C SER A 103 -8.79 -18.60 -10.07
N PRO A 104 -9.55 -17.52 -10.31
CA PRO A 104 -10.98 -17.51 -10.03
C PRO A 104 -11.79 -18.44 -10.93
N GLU A 105 -12.68 -19.19 -10.32
CA GLU A 105 -13.83 -19.76 -11.03
C GLU A 105 -14.95 -18.69 -11.01
N PHE A 106 -15.18 -18.07 -12.18
CA PHE A 106 -16.09 -16.93 -12.26
C PHE A 106 -17.57 -17.36 -12.36
N PRO A 107 -18.47 -16.69 -11.61
CA PRO A 107 -19.88 -16.64 -11.97
C PRO A 107 -20.08 -16.12 -13.40
N LYS A 108 -21.25 -16.37 -13.95
CA LYS A 108 -21.61 -16.02 -15.32
C LYS A 108 -21.32 -14.56 -15.66
N ASP A 109 -20.72 -14.35 -16.82
CA ASP A 109 -20.46 -13.05 -17.46
C ASP A 109 -19.57 -12.09 -16.64
N MET A 110 -18.86 -12.59 -15.62
CA MET A 110 -18.01 -11.73 -14.75
C MET A 110 -16.86 -11.10 -15.52
N GLU A 111 -16.36 -11.73 -16.57
CA GLU A 111 -15.30 -11.18 -17.45
C GLU A 111 -15.72 -9.92 -18.19
N THR A 112 -17.04 -9.66 -18.30
CA THR A 112 -17.61 -8.43 -18.87
C THR A 112 -18.22 -7.51 -17.82
N ARG A 113 -18.75 -8.06 -16.72
CA ARG A 113 -19.44 -7.31 -15.66
C ARG A 113 -18.46 -6.57 -14.77
N ILE A 114 -17.36 -7.23 -14.37
CA ILE A 114 -16.33 -6.63 -13.49
C ILE A 114 -15.73 -5.36 -14.10
N PRO A 115 -15.27 -5.31 -15.38
CA PRO A 115 -14.73 -4.10 -15.98
C PRO A 115 -15.73 -2.94 -15.99
N LYS A 116 -17.01 -3.21 -16.28
CA LYS A 116 -18.07 -2.18 -16.22
C LYS A 116 -18.20 -1.60 -14.82
N ARG A 117 -18.14 -2.45 -13.79
CA ARG A 117 -18.19 -2.00 -12.40
C ARG A 117 -16.96 -1.21 -12.00
N LEU A 118 -15.76 -1.69 -12.35
CA LEU A 118 -14.49 -1.01 -12.05
C LEU A 118 -14.42 0.38 -12.68
N ASN A 119 -15.04 0.59 -13.84
CA ASN A 119 -15.12 1.91 -14.48
C ASN A 119 -15.96 2.93 -13.69
N LEU A 120 -16.86 2.48 -12.82
CA LEU A 120 -17.75 3.32 -12.01
C LEU A 120 -17.22 3.60 -10.59
N ILE A 121 -16.09 3.03 -10.21
CA ILE A 121 -15.52 3.20 -8.87
C ILE A 121 -14.97 4.62 -8.73
N ASN A 122 -15.37 5.31 -7.67
CA ASN A 122 -15.04 6.73 -7.41
C ASN A 122 -14.01 6.94 -6.28
N LYS A 123 -13.46 5.86 -5.73
CA LYS A 123 -12.39 5.87 -4.72
C LYS A 123 -11.23 4.97 -5.15
N PRO A 124 -10.01 5.14 -4.62
CA PRO A 124 -8.91 4.23 -4.91
C PRO A 124 -9.31 2.78 -4.61
N LEU A 125 -9.07 1.90 -5.58
CA LEU A 125 -9.33 0.47 -5.47
C LEU A 125 -8.19 -0.30 -6.13
N PHE A 126 -7.71 -1.33 -5.43
CA PHE A 126 -6.71 -2.27 -5.94
C PHE A 126 -7.40 -3.55 -6.39
N TYR A 127 -7.09 -3.99 -7.59
CA TYR A 127 -7.59 -5.25 -8.11
C TYR A 127 -6.44 -6.09 -8.65
N TYR A 128 -6.15 -7.18 -7.97
CA TYR A 128 -5.15 -8.15 -8.39
C TYR A 128 -5.83 -9.43 -8.84
N GLN A 129 -5.44 -9.96 -9.98
CA GLN A 129 -5.82 -11.31 -10.38
C GLN A 129 -4.63 -12.10 -10.91
N SER A 130 -4.74 -13.43 -10.85
CA SER A 130 -3.72 -14.34 -11.36
C SER A 130 -4.31 -15.59 -11.97
N THR A 131 -3.52 -16.21 -12.87
CA THR A 131 -3.75 -17.54 -13.44
C THR A 131 -2.43 -18.28 -13.56
N ALA A 132 -2.47 -19.58 -13.81
CA ALA A 132 -1.29 -20.40 -14.01
C ALA A 132 -1.47 -21.43 -15.13
N ASP A 133 -0.38 -22.01 -15.61
CA ASP A 133 -0.41 -23.07 -16.62
C ASP A 133 -1.17 -24.33 -16.15
N GLY A 134 -1.22 -24.55 -14.83
CA GLY A 134 -1.95 -25.65 -14.22
C GLY A 134 -3.46 -25.45 -14.03
N ASP A 135 -4.00 -24.29 -14.42
CA ASP A 135 -5.43 -24.03 -14.39
C ASP A 135 -6.15 -24.74 -15.54
N LEU A 136 -7.43 -25.05 -15.35
CA LEU A 136 -8.26 -25.54 -16.44
C LEU A 136 -8.30 -24.54 -17.59
N LYS A 137 -8.21 -25.01 -18.84
CA LYS A 137 -8.15 -24.14 -20.03
C LYS A 137 -9.30 -23.14 -20.09
N LYS A 138 -10.53 -23.58 -19.80
CA LYS A 138 -11.72 -22.70 -19.76
C LYS A 138 -11.55 -21.58 -18.73
N MET A 139 -11.02 -21.89 -17.55
CA MET A 139 -10.76 -20.91 -16.49
C MET A 139 -9.70 -19.89 -16.93
N GLN A 140 -8.57 -20.36 -17.47
CA GLN A 140 -7.53 -19.48 -18.02
C GLN A 140 -8.07 -18.51 -19.07
N ASP A 141 -8.88 -19.00 -20.00
CA ASP A 141 -9.43 -18.20 -21.09
C ASP A 141 -10.36 -17.10 -20.56
N LEU A 142 -11.20 -17.39 -19.56
CA LEU A 142 -12.05 -16.39 -18.89
C LEU A 142 -11.22 -15.35 -18.13
N ILE A 143 -10.20 -15.78 -17.40
CA ILE A 143 -9.31 -14.88 -16.64
C ILE A 143 -8.55 -13.94 -17.59
N LYS A 144 -8.03 -14.46 -18.71
CA LYS A 144 -7.33 -13.67 -19.74
C LYS A 144 -8.28 -12.73 -20.49
N THR A 145 -9.52 -13.14 -20.67
CA THR A 145 -10.56 -12.27 -21.22
C THR A 145 -10.87 -11.12 -20.27
N LEU A 146 -10.99 -11.40 -18.97
CA LEU A 146 -11.17 -10.37 -17.96
C LEU A 146 -9.97 -9.41 -17.94
N ASP A 147 -8.74 -9.91 -17.97
CA ASP A 147 -7.53 -9.06 -18.03
C ASP A 147 -7.57 -8.11 -19.23
N THR A 148 -7.90 -8.65 -20.41
CA THR A 148 -8.04 -7.85 -21.62
C THR A 148 -9.09 -6.75 -21.46
N ASN A 149 -10.23 -7.09 -20.88
CA ASN A 149 -11.33 -6.14 -20.68
C ASN A 149 -11.00 -5.09 -19.61
N ILE A 150 -10.34 -5.47 -18.50
CA ILE A 150 -9.92 -4.51 -17.47
C ILE A 150 -8.91 -3.50 -18.02
N LYS A 151 -7.99 -3.91 -18.89
CA LYS A 151 -7.02 -3.02 -19.53
C LYS A 151 -7.66 -1.93 -20.40
N THR A 152 -8.92 -2.07 -20.78
CA THR A 152 -9.68 -1.02 -21.48
C THR A 152 -10.36 -0.03 -20.53
N VAL A 153 -10.39 -0.30 -19.23
CA VAL A 153 -11.01 0.58 -18.22
C VAL A 153 -10.17 1.83 -18.05
N ASN A 154 -10.77 3.00 -18.27
CA ASN A 154 -10.11 4.29 -18.08
C ASN A 154 -10.58 4.94 -16.77
N ASN A 155 -10.14 4.39 -15.64
CA ASN A 155 -10.47 4.91 -14.32
C ASN A 155 -9.18 5.18 -13.52
N PRO A 156 -8.84 6.44 -13.21
CA PRO A 156 -7.62 6.79 -12.47
C PRO A 156 -7.60 6.29 -11.02
N ASN A 157 -8.73 5.84 -10.51
CA ASN A 157 -8.81 5.24 -9.16
C ASN A 157 -8.51 3.74 -9.16
N LEU A 158 -8.47 3.09 -10.32
CA LEU A 158 -8.19 1.67 -10.42
C LEU A 158 -6.68 1.40 -10.47
N ASN A 159 -6.20 0.63 -9.49
CA ASN A 159 -4.84 0.07 -9.49
C ASN A 159 -4.95 -1.42 -9.80
N TYR A 160 -4.59 -1.79 -11.02
CA TYR A 160 -4.77 -3.16 -11.52
C TYR A 160 -3.45 -3.85 -11.80
N GLN A 161 -3.36 -5.12 -11.37
CA GLN A 161 -2.26 -6.02 -11.76
C GLN A 161 -2.79 -7.42 -12.11
N PHE A 162 -2.19 -8.01 -13.14
CA PHE A 162 -2.43 -9.38 -13.58
C PHE A 162 -1.12 -10.16 -13.69
N ASP A 163 -1.10 -11.37 -13.14
CA ASP A 163 0.02 -12.30 -13.25
C ASP A 163 -0.43 -13.62 -13.91
N ASP A 164 0.31 -14.05 -14.93
CA ASP A 164 0.16 -15.34 -15.62
C ASP A 164 1.39 -16.21 -15.32
N PHE A 165 1.30 -17.06 -14.30
CA PHE A 165 2.43 -17.84 -13.81
C PHE A 165 2.70 -19.06 -14.70
N LYS A 166 3.92 -19.09 -15.23
CA LYS A 166 4.44 -20.24 -15.96
C LYS A 166 4.99 -21.29 -15.02
N ASN A 167 4.78 -22.56 -15.36
CA ASN A 167 5.23 -23.71 -14.56
C ASN A 167 4.67 -23.77 -13.13
N ALA A 168 3.53 -23.14 -12.87
CA ALA A 168 2.80 -23.25 -11.62
C ALA A 168 1.54 -24.09 -11.78
N SER A 169 1.23 -24.89 -10.76
CA SER A 169 -0.06 -25.60 -10.68
C SER A 169 -1.15 -24.64 -10.18
N HIS A 170 -2.40 -25.03 -10.35
CA HIS A 170 -3.56 -24.33 -9.78
C HIS A 170 -3.40 -24.01 -8.29
N TYR A 171 -2.75 -24.88 -7.52
CA TYR A 171 -2.54 -24.67 -6.09
C TYR A 171 -1.24 -23.93 -5.75
N SER A 172 -0.14 -24.20 -6.48
CA SER A 172 1.14 -23.56 -6.19
C SER A 172 1.17 -22.08 -6.57
N LEU A 173 0.33 -21.64 -7.52
CA LEU A 173 0.23 -20.21 -7.90
C LEU A 173 -0.10 -19.31 -6.70
N VAL A 174 -0.82 -19.82 -5.69
CA VAL A 174 -1.17 -19.05 -4.48
C VAL A 174 0.07 -18.51 -3.76
N LEU A 175 1.15 -19.33 -3.73
CA LEU A 175 2.43 -18.93 -3.10
C LEU A 175 3.16 -17.86 -3.90
N HIS A 176 2.96 -17.81 -5.21
CA HIS A 176 3.51 -16.76 -6.07
C HIS A 176 2.65 -15.49 -6.04
N SER A 177 1.33 -15.66 -6.07
CA SER A 177 0.36 -14.56 -6.13
C SER A 177 0.38 -13.70 -4.87
N ILE A 178 0.47 -14.30 -3.68
CA ILE A 178 0.35 -13.57 -2.42
C ILE A 178 1.41 -12.48 -2.27
N PRO A 179 2.73 -12.74 -2.43
CA PRO A 179 3.74 -11.69 -2.37
C PRO A 179 3.49 -10.62 -3.44
N ASN A 180 3.25 -11.03 -4.70
CA ASN A 180 3.04 -10.08 -5.79
C ASN A 180 1.85 -9.17 -5.55
N ALA A 181 0.72 -9.72 -5.08
CA ALA A 181 -0.46 -8.95 -4.73
C ALA A 181 -0.19 -7.94 -3.60
N LEU A 182 0.48 -8.39 -2.53
CA LEU A 182 0.79 -7.53 -1.38
C LEU A 182 1.74 -6.39 -1.78
N TYR A 183 2.79 -6.68 -2.56
CA TYR A 183 3.72 -5.66 -3.03
C TYR A 183 3.09 -4.72 -4.06
N HIS A 184 2.12 -5.19 -4.86
CA HIS A 184 1.32 -4.31 -5.71
C HIS A 184 0.43 -3.39 -4.88
N ILE A 185 -0.34 -3.95 -3.94
CA ILE A 185 -1.27 -3.19 -3.10
C ILE A 185 -0.52 -2.16 -2.25
N PHE A 186 0.61 -2.52 -1.64
CA PHE A 186 1.37 -1.68 -0.73
C PHE A 186 2.60 -1.02 -1.37
N GLY A 187 2.71 -0.99 -2.72
CA GLY A 187 3.88 -0.45 -3.41
C GLY A 187 4.20 1.00 -3.06
N VAL A 188 3.17 1.85 -2.93
CA VAL A 188 3.37 3.26 -2.55
C VAL A 188 3.64 3.46 -1.05
N TYR A 189 3.31 2.46 -0.22
CA TYR A 189 3.60 2.45 1.22
C TYR A 189 5.10 2.29 1.50
N GLN A 190 5.84 1.62 0.62
CA GLN A 190 7.25 1.31 0.84
C GLN A 190 8.09 2.56 1.04
N PRO A 191 9.15 2.50 1.89
CA PRO A 191 10.10 3.59 2.03
C PRO A 191 10.79 3.88 0.68
N ILE A 192 11.39 5.06 0.58
CA ILE A 192 12.19 5.42 -0.60
C ILE A 192 13.33 4.42 -0.77
N SER A 193 13.26 3.63 -1.84
CA SER A 193 14.31 2.67 -2.17
C SER A 193 15.54 3.35 -2.80
N ASN A 194 16.69 2.66 -2.78
CA ASN A 194 17.88 3.13 -3.49
C ASN A 194 17.62 3.35 -4.98
N THR A 195 16.84 2.48 -5.61
CA THR A 195 16.44 2.63 -7.02
C THR A 195 15.58 3.88 -7.23
N GLU A 196 14.56 4.09 -6.40
CA GLU A 196 13.72 5.29 -6.47
C GLU A 196 14.54 6.56 -6.26
N TYR A 197 15.45 6.55 -5.29
CA TYR A 197 16.38 7.65 -5.04
C TYR A 197 17.25 7.98 -6.28
N GLN A 198 17.93 6.98 -6.86
CA GLN A 198 18.84 7.19 -7.98
C GLN A 198 18.12 7.51 -9.31
N GLU A 199 16.98 6.83 -9.57
CA GLU A 199 16.32 6.92 -10.85
C GLU A 199 15.32 8.08 -10.96
N LYS A 200 14.77 8.52 -9.83
CA LYS A 200 13.75 9.56 -9.79
C LYS A 200 14.24 10.80 -9.03
N ILE A 201 14.54 10.66 -7.72
CA ILE A 201 14.70 11.80 -6.83
C ILE A 201 15.93 12.63 -7.20
N VAL A 202 17.10 12.00 -7.34
CA VAL A 202 18.36 12.72 -7.69
C VAL A 202 18.29 13.43 -9.04
N LYS A 203 17.43 12.93 -9.94
CA LYS A 203 17.26 13.49 -11.29
C LYS A 203 16.26 14.65 -11.36
N LEU A 204 15.55 14.93 -10.26
CA LEU A 204 14.67 16.10 -10.19
C LEU A 204 15.50 17.38 -10.34
N PRO A 205 15.00 18.37 -11.08
CA PRO A 205 15.65 19.69 -11.17
C PRO A 205 15.51 20.51 -9.88
N SER A 206 14.47 20.26 -9.08
CA SER A 206 14.13 20.96 -7.84
C SER A 206 12.92 20.28 -7.18
N ASP A 207 12.45 20.83 -6.03
CA ASP A 207 11.24 20.43 -5.33
C ASP A 207 11.32 19.01 -4.72
N TYR A 208 12.47 18.69 -4.12
CA TYR A 208 12.69 17.42 -3.41
C TYR A 208 11.73 17.25 -2.24
N VAL A 209 11.46 18.33 -1.51
CA VAL A 209 10.51 18.34 -0.38
C VAL A 209 9.08 18.15 -0.86
N GLY A 210 8.73 18.72 -2.01
CA GLY A 210 7.42 18.50 -2.65
C GLY A 210 7.24 17.04 -3.08
N PHE A 211 8.29 16.37 -3.59
CA PHE A 211 8.26 14.94 -3.87
C PHE A 211 7.92 14.12 -2.63
N LEU A 212 8.58 14.40 -1.49
CA LEU A 212 8.32 13.72 -0.23
C LEU A 212 6.88 13.94 0.27
N THR A 213 6.43 15.17 0.24
CA THR A 213 5.06 15.53 0.62
C THR A 213 4.03 14.77 -0.22
N LYS A 214 4.20 14.80 -1.55
CA LYS A 214 3.31 14.10 -2.49
C LYS A 214 3.29 12.60 -2.27
N LYS A 215 4.43 11.97 -1.95
CA LYS A 215 4.49 10.54 -1.62
C LYS A 215 3.56 10.20 -0.45
N TYR A 216 3.63 10.98 0.64
CA TYR A 216 2.82 10.74 1.83
C TYR A 216 1.34 11.13 1.64
N ASP A 217 1.04 12.12 0.81
CA ASP A 217 -0.33 12.43 0.39
C ASP A 217 -0.95 11.26 -0.42
N ILE A 218 -0.16 10.61 -1.28
CA ILE A 218 -0.60 9.41 -2.02
C ILE A 218 -0.86 8.25 -1.05
N ILE A 219 -0.01 8.02 -0.06
CA ILE A 219 -0.21 7.01 0.99
C ILE A 219 -1.53 7.27 1.72
N GLU A 220 -1.74 8.50 2.20
CA GLU A 220 -2.98 8.90 2.89
C GLU A 220 -4.21 8.70 2.00
N LYS A 221 -4.14 9.13 0.74
CA LYS A 221 -5.23 8.96 -0.23
C LYS A 221 -5.52 7.49 -0.54
N SER A 222 -4.49 6.65 -0.68
CA SER A 222 -4.63 5.25 -1.08
C SER A 222 -5.17 4.37 0.04
N TYR A 223 -4.76 4.63 1.28
CA TYR A 223 -5.09 3.74 2.40
C TYR A 223 -5.96 4.40 3.48
N GLY A 224 -6.29 5.69 3.34
CA GLY A 224 -7.06 6.43 4.34
C GLY A 224 -6.34 6.60 5.69
N ILE A 225 -5.01 6.45 5.70
CA ILE A 225 -4.19 6.48 6.90
C ILE A 225 -3.17 7.59 6.80
N LYS A 226 -3.18 8.49 7.77
CA LYS A 226 -2.15 9.49 7.91
C LYS A 226 -1.02 8.94 8.78
N MET A 227 0.14 8.70 8.19
CA MET A 227 1.32 8.26 8.91
C MET A 227 2.39 9.35 8.98
N PRO A 228 3.24 9.36 10.03
CA PRO A 228 4.40 10.25 10.06
C PRO A 228 5.38 9.87 8.95
N ILE A 229 6.03 10.87 8.37
CA ILE A 229 7.07 10.63 7.36
C ILE A 229 8.24 9.87 8.01
N ARG A 230 8.68 8.77 7.40
CA ARG A 230 9.80 7.96 7.91
C ARG A 230 11.10 8.75 7.95
N ILE A 231 11.90 8.49 8.96
CA ILE A 231 13.22 9.14 9.10
C ILE A 231 14.13 8.83 7.91
N ASN A 232 14.09 7.62 7.40
CA ASN A 232 14.87 7.24 6.23
C ASN A 232 14.46 7.99 4.96
N ASP A 233 13.18 8.33 4.82
CA ASP A 233 12.68 9.12 3.69
C ASP A 233 13.13 10.59 3.82
N PHE A 234 13.14 11.17 5.04
CA PHE A 234 13.77 12.46 5.28
C PHE A 234 15.26 12.46 4.90
N ARG A 235 16.00 11.41 5.27
CA ARG A 235 17.42 11.26 4.91
C ARG A 235 17.66 11.17 3.40
N ALA A 236 16.79 10.46 2.69
CA ALA A 236 16.88 10.38 1.23
C ALA A 236 16.74 11.77 0.59
N ILE A 237 15.80 12.58 1.08
CA ILE A 237 15.61 13.94 0.58
C ILE A 237 16.77 14.86 0.99
N GLU A 238 17.23 14.77 2.22
CA GLU A 238 18.42 15.48 2.70
C GLU A 238 19.63 15.21 1.79
N ALA A 239 19.87 13.93 1.49
CA ALA A 239 20.97 13.53 0.60
C ALA A 239 20.80 14.07 -0.83
N ALA A 240 19.58 14.12 -1.36
CA ALA A 240 19.31 14.70 -2.68
C ALA A 240 19.54 16.23 -2.71
N ILE A 241 19.07 16.94 -1.69
CA ILE A 241 19.32 18.38 -1.51
C ILE A 241 20.83 18.68 -1.47
N LEU A 242 21.58 17.91 -0.68
CA LEU A 242 23.03 18.07 -0.61
C LEU A 242 23.72 17.78 -1.92
N LYS A 243 23.38 16.68 -2.59
CA LYS A 243 23.98 16.25 -3.86
C LYS A 243 23.77 17.27 -4.98
N ASN A 244 22.61 17.91 -4.99
CA ASN A 244 22.24 18.86 -6.05
C ASN A 244 22.40 20.35 -5.65
N ASN A 245 23.00 20.62 -4.47
CA ASN A 245 23.21 21.96 -3.93
C ASN A 245 21.92 22.79 -3.80
N ALA A 246 20.77 22.16 -3.62
CA ALA A 246 19.47 22.80 -3.48
C ALA A 246 19.23 23.27 -2.03
N PHE A 247 20.21 23.91 -1.41
CA PHE A 247 20.28 24.17 0.03
C PHE A 247 19.11 24.98 0.59
N THR A 248 18.45 25.79 -0.23
CA THR A 248 17.26 26.56 0.18
C THR A 248 16.06 25.64 0.54
N GLU A 249 16.03 24.41 0.01
CA GLU A 249 14.96 23.46 0.35
C GLU A 249 15.06 22.91 1.78
N PHE A 250 16.21 23.03 2.45
CA PHE A 250 16.32 22.66 3.87
C PHE A 250 15.37 23.42 4.78
N GLU A 251 15.01 24.66 4.46
CA GLU A 251 14.01 25.41 5.22
C GLU A 251 12.64 24.75 5.16
N GLN A 252 12.22 24.32 3.96
CA GLN A 252 10.96 23.59 3.76
C GLN A 252 11.03 22.20 4.43
N LEU A 253 12.18 21.51 4.32
CA LEU A 253 12.39 20.21 4.95
C LEU A 253 12.31 20.33 6.50
N ALA A 254 12.84 21.41 7.06
CA ALA A 254 12.73 21.72 8.49
C ALA A 254 11.28 21.96 8.93
N ALA A 255 10.50 22.67 8.13
CA ALA A 255 9.09 22.88 8.42
C ALA A 255 8.30 21.55 8.37
N LEU A 256 8.59 20.69 7.40
CA LEU A 256 7.96 19.37 7.26
C LEU A 256 8.35 18.43 8.42
N SER A 257 9.62 18.40 8.80
CA SER A 257 10.09 17.59 9.93
C SER A 257 9.54 18.07 11.28
N LYS A 258 9.35 19.39 11.47
CA LYS A 258 8.67 19.94 12.66
C LYS A 258 7.22 19.47 12.75
N LYS A 259 6.51 19.38 11.63
CA LYS A 259 5.13 18.89 11.56
C LYS A 259 5.05 17.40 11.91
N SER A 260 6.01 16.60 11.42
CA SER A 260 6.05 15.15 11.61
C SER A 260 6.54 14.76 13.02
N TYR A 261 7.54 15.47 13.54
CA TYR A 261 8.23 15.17 14.80
C TYR A 261 8.47 16.44 15.62
N PRO A 262 7.41 17.04 16.21
CA PRO A 262 7.48 18.38 16.83
C PRO A 262 8.42 18.48 18.04
N LYS A 263 8.70 17.36 18.72
CA LYS A 263 9.57 17.30 19.89
C LYS A 263 11.02 16.90 19.58
N ALA A 264 11.23 16.29 18.40
CA ALA A 264 12.54 15.77 18.01
C ALA A 264 13.44 16.86 17.40
N MET A 265 14.74 16.64 17.50
CA MET A 265 15.78 17.57 17.04
C MET A 265 15.83 17.74 15.52
N LEU A 266 15.14 16.89 14.74
CA LEU A 266 15.22 16.83 13.28
C LEU A 266 14.97 18.19 12.59
N SER A 267 13.97 18.94 13.04
CA SER A 267 13.63 20.24 12.46
C SER A 267 14.75 21.27 12.67
N GLN A 268 15.29 21.35 13.88
CA GLN A 268 16.37 22.27 14.19
C GLN A 268 17.68 21.84 13.52
N TYR A 269 17.92 20.55 13.36
CA TYR A 269 19.03 20.02 12.57
C TYR A 269 18.93 20.47 11.11
N HIS A 270 17.78 20.32 10.45
CA HIS A 270 17.60 20.79 9.08
C HIS A 270 17.76 22.31 8.95
N MET A 271 17.30 23.10 9.94
CA MET A 271 17.57 24.55 9.97
C MET A 271 19.06 24.85 10.12
N GLY A 272 19.78 24.09 10.95
CA GLY A 272 21.23 24.17 11.06
C GLY A 272 21.92 23.92 9.71
N MET A 273 21.52 22.86 9.01
CA MET A 273 22.01 22.54 7.67
C MET A 273 21.71 23.66 6.66
N PHE A 274 20.51 24.25 6.70
CA PHE A 274 20.19 25.40 5.87
C PHE A 274 21.19 26.56 6.06
N TYR A 275 21.37 27.00 7.32
CA TYR A 275 22.27 28.12 7.62
C TYR A 275 23.74 27.79 7.37
N GLU A 276 24.19 26.57 7.67
CA GLU A 276 25.55 26.09 7.38
C GLU A 276 25.84 26.16 5.87
N LYS A 277 24.94 25.64 5.04
CA LYS A 277 25.13 25.57 3.59
C LYS A 277 24.92 26.92 2.88
N THR A 278 24.19 27.83 3.50
CA THR A 278 24.02 29.22 3.00
C THR A 278 25.01 30.22 3.58
N GLY A 279 25.93 29.77 4.46
CA GLY A 279 27.05 30.57 4.94
C GLY A 279 26.77 31.41 6.21
N ASP A 280 25.61 31.27 6.87
CA ASP A 280 25.29 31.95 8.13
C ASP A 280 25.69 31.06 9.33
N THR A 281 27.00 30.99 9.59
CA THR A 281 27.55 30.12 10.66
C THR A 281 27.00 30.46 12.05
N LYS A 282 26.69 31.73 12.32
CA LYS A 282 26.13 32.14 13.60
C LYS A 282 24.71 31.59 13.84
N LYS A 283 23.86 31.61 12.80
CA LYS A 283 22.54 31.02 12.89
C LYS A 283 22.60 29.51 12.87
N ALA A 284 23.55 28.90 12.12
CA ALA A 284 23.79 27.47 12.12
C ALA A 284 24.14 26.94 13.50
N ASN A 285 25.12 27.59 14.21
CA ASN A 285 25.46 27.25 15.57
C ASN A 285 24.22 27.31 16.51
N LYS A 286 23.46 28.39 16.43
CA LYS A 286 22.24 28.55 17.26
C LYS A 286 21.22 27.43 16.98
N ALA A 287 21.00 27.05 15.72
CA ALA A 287 20.06 26.02 15.35
C ALA A 287 20.50 24.64 15.86
N TYR A 288 21.80 24.29 15.73
CA TYR A 288 22.33 23.03 16.26
C TYR A 288 22.28 22.98 17.79
N MET A 289 22.53 24.10 18.50
CA MET A 289 22.35 24.17 19.93
C MET A 289 20.87 24.07 20.36
N ASN A 290 19.93 24.56 19.54
CA ASN A 290 18.51 24.35 19.80
C ASN A 290 18.16 22.85 19.61
N ALA A 291 18.71 22.20 18.57
CA ALA A 291 18.55 20.76 18.34
C ALA A 291 19.08 19.92 19.52
N TYR A 292 20.24 20.25 20.06
CA TYR A 292 20.83 19.61 21.25
C TYR A 292 19.86 19.54 22.45
N ASN A 293 18.98 20.53 22.61
CA ASN A 293 18.01 20.59 23.71
C ASN A 293 16.71 19.82 23.42
N MET A 294 16.62 19.13 22.28
CA MET A 294 15.43 18.38 21.85
C MET A 294 15.66 16.86 21.96
N GLU A 295 14.61 16.08 21.69
CA GLU A 295 14.66 14.62 21.70
C GLU A 295 15.48 14.10 20.54
N GLU A 296 16.34 13.12 20.80
CA GLU A 296 17.10 12.39 19.78
C GLU A 296 16.18 11.61 18.86
N ILE A 297 16.57 11.45 17.59
CA ILE A 297 15.78 10.73 16.60
C ILE A 297 16.65 10.05 15.54
N GLY A 298 16.41 8.77 15.32
CA GLY A 298 17.20 7.98 14.40
C GLY A 298 18.68 7.95 14.79
N SER A 299 19.57 8.44 13.92
CA SER A 299 21.00 8.57 14.24
C SER A 299 21.41 9.97 14.66
N LEU A 300 20.47 10.90 14.79
CA LEU A 300 20.75 12.23 15.29
C LEU A 300 20.81 12.17 16.83
N THR A 301 21.99 12.45 17.37
CA THR A 301 22.29 12.43 18.79
C THR A 301 22.68 13.82 19.29
N LYS A 302 22.62 14.02 20.60
CA LYS A 302 23.06 15.28 21.23
C LYS A 302 24.55 15.55 20.99
N ASP A 303 25.37 14.50 21.06
CA ASP A 303 26.81 14.64 20.83
C ASP A 303 27.09 15.11 19.40
N PHE A 304 26.39 14.55 18.40
CA PHE A 304 26.50 15.00 17.02
C PHE A 304 26.04 16.47 16.84
N MET A 305 24.99 16.90 17.53
CA MET A 305 24.54 18.31 17.46
C MET A 305 25.58 19.26 18.10
N LEU A 306 26.24 18.85 19.18
CA LEU A 306 27.29 19.62 19.81
C LEU A 306 28.50 19.75 18.90
N GLU A 307 28.95 18.64 18.27
CA GLU A 307 30.04 18.64 17.27
C GLU A 307 29.72 19.63 16.13
N LYS A 308 28.50 19.55 15.57
CA LYS A 308 28.05 20.46 14.51
C LYS A 308 28.05 21.92 14.93
N ALA A 309 27.59 22.21 16.15
CA ALA A 309 27.58 23.57 16.70
C ALA A 309 28.99 24.11 16.91
N ASP A 310 29.91 23.29 17.42
CA ASP A 310 31.31 23.69 17.66
C ASP A 310 32.04 23.97 16.35
N ALA A 311 31.77 23.22 15.29
CA ALA A 311 32.32 23.46 13.96
C ALA A 311 31.84 24.80 13.32
N MET A 312 30.82 25.44 13.89
CA MET A 312 30.26 26.71 13.41
C MET A 312 30.74 27.94 14.24
N LYS A 313 31.61 27.75 15.20
CA LYS A 313 32.23 28.85 15.97
C LYS A 313 33.34 29.49 15.18
#